data_401bcd3a79f66a09fd3d9d8c71f65604
#
_entry.id   401bcd3a79f66a09fd3d9d8c71f65604
#
_cell.length_a   1.000
_cell.length_b   1.000
_cell.length_c   1.000
_cell.angle_alpha   90.00
_cell.angle_beta   90.00
_cell.angle_gamma   90.00
#
_symmetry.space_group_name_H-M   'P 1'
#
loop_
_entity.id
_entity.type
_entity.pdbx_description
1 polymer ?
#
loop_
_entity_poly.entity_id
_entity_poly.type
_entity_poly.pdbx_seq_one_letter_code
_entity_poly.pdbx_strand_id
1 'polypeptide(L)'
;MRKMTVEILIYLQIILMSCASTHTDNAKIIGYNLSKPDLSLILPDTLREVSGIAIIDSSTFVCIQDENGILFIYDFENNKIKNQFTFHLDGDYEGITKVDNTIFVLRSDGILFEIANYLNSERKIFSYQTGIPSNNNEGLCYDKYHNRLLIACKGKIGKGPEFKDRRVIYGFDLVDKTLTKEP
;
A
#
# COMPACT_ATOMS: atom_id res chain seq x y z
N MET A 1 -26.29 -15.25 -53.68
CA MET A 1 -26.87 -15.08 -52.33
C MET A 1 -26.48 -16.21 -51.35
N ARG A 2 -26.43 -17.48 -51.73
CA ARG A 2 -26.15 -18.61 -50.79
C ARG A 2 -24.70 -18.68 -50.28
N LYS A 3 -23.68 -18.17 -51.01
CA LYS A 3 -22.26 -18.15 -50.57
C LYS A 3 -21.97 -17.10 -49.51
N MET A 4 -22.59 -15.93 -49.62
CA MET A 4 -22.37 -14.79 -48.69
C MET A 4 -22.93 -15.07 -47.28
N THR A 5 -24.01 -15.84 -47.16
CA THR A 5 -24.59 -16.23 -45.87
C THR A 5 -23.74 -17.22 -45.13
N VAL A 6 -23.01 -18.12 -45.78
CA VAL A 6 -22.12 -19.10 -45.15
C VAL A 6 -20.86 -18.42 -44.60
N GLU A 7 -20.27 -17.47 -45.33
CA GLU A 7 -19.09 -16.73 -44.86
C GLU A 7 -19.42 -15.85 -43.65
N ILE A 8 -20.58 -15.19 -43.64
CA ILE A 8 -21.03 -14.39 -42.49
C ILE A 8 -21.24 -15.28 -41.25
N LEU A 9 -21.76 -16.48 -41.42
CA LEU A 9 -21.94 -17.45 -40.30
C LEU A 9 -20.60 -17.94 -39.73
N ILE A 10 -19.60 -18.15 -40.58
CA ILE A 10 -18.25 -18.56 -40.16
C ILE A 10 -17.55 -17.42 -39.38
N TYR A 11 -17.65 -16.19 -39.86
CA TYR A 11 -17.12 -15.03 -39.14
C TYR A 11 -17.81 -14.79 -37.79
N LEU A 12 -19.12 -15.01 -37.71
CA LEU A 12 -19.88 -14.91 -36.43
C LEU A 12 -19.49 -15.99 -35.45
N GLN A 13 -19.15 -17.20 -35.89
CA GLN A 13 -18.66 -18.28 -35.02
C GLN A 13 -17.23 -18.02 -34.50
N ILE A 14 -16.36 -17.39 -35.32
CA ILE A 14 -15.00 -17.04 -34.91
C ILE A 14 -15.04 -15.94 -33.83
N ILE A 15 -15.96 -14.98 -33.93
CA ILE A 15 -16.13 -13.90 -32.93
C ILE A 15 -16.67 -14.47 -31.59
N LEU A 16 -17.52 -15.50 -31.63
CA LEU A 16 -18.04 -16.16 -30.42
C LEU A 16 -17.02 -17.07 -29.72
N MET A 17 -15.98 -17.53 -30.41
CA MET A 17 -14.89 -18.30 -29.81
C MET A 17 -13.79 -17.43 -29.17
N SER A 18 -13.80 -16.12 -29.38
CA SER A 18 -12.81 -15.19 -28.81
C SER A 18 -13.06 -14.83 -27.34
N CYS A 19 -14.17 -15.28 -26.75
CA CYS A 19 -14.43 -15.18 -25.31
C CYS A 19 -14.16 -16.51 -24.59
N ALA A 20 -13.09 -17.22 -24.97
CA ALA A 20 -12.55 -18.24 -24.07
C ALA A 20 -11.93 -17.50 -22.88
N SER A 21 -12.61 -17.53 -21.74
CA SER A 21 -12.09 -17.09 -20.46
C SER A 21 -10.69 -17.68 -20.30
N THR A 22 -9.69 -16.81 -20.26
CA THR A 22 -8.38 -17.19 -19.72
C THR A 22 -8.65 -17.70 -18.31
N HIS A 23 -8.56 -18.99 -18.11
CA HIS A 23 -8.38 -19.57 -16.78
C HIS A 23 -7.13 -18.88 -16.23
N THR A 24 -7.32 -17.89 -15.40
CA THR A 24 -6.26 -17.45 -14.51
C THR A 24 -5.96 -18.62 -13.62
N ASP A 25 -4.85 -19.31 -13.87
CA ASP A 25 -4.27 -20.21 -12.89
C ASP A 25 -4.19 -19.42 -11.59
N ASN A 26 -5.06 -19.76 -10.63
CA ASN A 26 -5.02 -19.16 -9.31
C ASN A 26 -3.63 -19.45 -8.76
N ALA A 27 -2.77 -18.44 -8.72
CA ALA A 27 -1.42 -18.56 -8.20
C ALA A 27 -1.53 -19.13 -6.77
N LYS A 28 -1.13 -20.39 -6.62
CA LYS A 28 -1.24 -21.10 -5.36
C LYS A 28 -0.10 -20.67 -4.47
N ILE A 29 -0.37 -19.77 -3.54
CA ILE A 29 0.60 -19.38 -2.52
C ILE A 29 0.62 -20.47 -1.45
N ILE A 30 1.81 -21.05 -1.21
CA ILE A 30 1.96 -22.13 -0.21
C ILE A 30 1.56 -21.60 1.17
N GLY A 31 0.65 -22.30 1.83
CA GLY A 31 0.12 -21.94 3.15
C GLY A 31 -1.08 -20.99 3.13
N TYR A 32 -1.52 -20.50 1.97
CA TYR A 32 -2.66 -19.60 1.85
C TYR A 32 -3.70 -20.12 0.87
N ASN A 33 -4.98 -20.02 1.25
CA ASN A 33 -6.10 -20.25 0.36
C ASN A 33 -6.80 -18.92 0.06
N LEU A 34 -6.41 -18.26 -1.02
CA LEU A 34 -6.92 -16.93 -1.38
C LEU A 34 -8.41 -16.90 -1.75
N SER A 35 -9.00 -18.05 -2.08
CA SER A 35 -10.43 -18.15 -2.38
C SER A 35 -11.30 -18.39 -1.14
N LYS A 36 -10.67 -18.69 0.02
CA LYS A 36 -11.37 -18.95 1.28
C LYS A 36 -10.57 -18.33 2.42
N PRO A 37 -10.76 -17.04 2.74
CA PRO A 37 -10.12 -16.41 3.88
C PRO A 37 -10.58 -17.04 5.19
N ASP A 38 -9.69 -17.16 6.16
CA ASP A 38 -10.00 -17.65 7.51
C ASP A 38 -10.85 -16.65 8.30
N LEU A 39 -10.64 -15.35 8.02
CA LEU A 39 -11.38 -14.25 8.63
C LEU A 39 -11.70 -13.18 7.57
N SER A 40 -12.92 -12.69 7.59
CA SER A 40 -13.36 -11.54 6.79
C SER A 40 -14.14 -10.59 7.69
N LEU A 41 -13.74 -9.33 7.72
CA LEU A 41 -14.35 -8.29 8.54
C LEU A 41 -14.84 -7.14 7.66
N ILE A 42 -16.00 -6.60 8.00
CA ILE A 42 -16.49 -5.35 7.41
C ILE A 42 -16.00 -4.22 8.32
N LEU A 43 -15.13 -3.38 7.80
CA LEU A 43 -14.65 -2.20 8.52
C LEU A 43 -15.73 -1.11 8.55
N PRO A 44 -15.73 -0.23 9.57
CA PRO A 44 -16.63 0.92 9.63
C PRO A 44 -16.36 1.89 8.47
N ASP A 45 -17.38 2.67 8.09
CA ASP A 45 -17.29 3.63 6.98
C ASP A 45 -16.12 4.62 7.11
N THR A 46 -15.74 4.97 8.32
CA THR A 46 -14.56 5.81 8.62
C THR A 46 -13.25 5.21 8.05
N LEU A 47 -13.20 3.90 7.85
CA LEU A 47 -12.05 3.16 7.33
C LEU A 47 -12.29 2.65 5.90
N ARG A 48 -13.18 3.27 5.12
CA ARG A 48 -13.51 2.85 3.75
C ARG A 48 -12.29 2.91 2.82
N GLU A 49 -11.45 3.92 2.98
CA GLU A 49 -10.30 4.23 2.11
C GLU A 49 -8.97 3.94 2.83
N VAL A 50 -8.91 2.78 3.53
CA VAL A 50 -7.66 2.35 4.18
C VAL A 50 -6.58 2.15 3.11
N SER A 51 -5.53 2.94 3.20
CA SER A 51 -4.36 2.92 2.30
C SER A 51 -3.18 2.13 2.87
N GLY A 52 -3.14 1.92 4.19
CA GLY A 52 -2.07 1.16 4.81
C GLY A 52 -2.44 0.55 6.16
N ILE A 53 -1.86 -0.62 6.45
CA ILE A 53 -2.07 -1.38 7.70
C ILE A 53 -0.73 -1.88 8.23
N ALA A 54 -0.51 -1.78 9.55
CA ALA A 54 0.60 -2.41 10.24
C ALA A 54 0.12 -3.13 11.52
N ILE A 55 0.56 -4.36 11.72
CA ILE A 55 0.15 -5.17 12.87
C ILE A 55 0.82 -4.67 14.15
N ILE A 56 0.05 -4.51 15.20
CA ILE A 56 0.51 -4.18 16.55
C ILE A 56 0.73 -5.46 17.37
N ASP A 57 -0.30 -6.29 17.46
CA ASP A 57 -0.34 -7.55 18.20
C ASP A 57 -1.32 -8.54 17.55
N SER A 58 -1.66 -9.63 18.25
CA SER A 58 -2.53 -10.70 17.76
C SER A 58 -3.98 -10.28 17.50
N SER A 59 -4.43 -9.15 18.00
CA SER A 59 -5.82 -8.69 17.90
C SER A 59 -5.97 -7.27 17.39
N THR A 60 -4.85 -6.55 17.21
CA THR A 60 -4.88 -5.12 16.93
C THR A 60 -3.96 -4.75 15.79
N PHE A 61 -4.42 -3.90 14.90
CA PHE A 61 -3.59 -3.24 13.90
C PHE A 61 -3.72 -1.72 13.97
N VAL A 62 -2.73 -1.03 13.47
CA VAL A 62 -2.79 0.39 13.17
C VAL A 62 -3.00 0.58 11.68
N CYS A 63 -3.84 1.55 11.31
CA CYS A 63 -4.06 1.88 9.91
C CYS A 63 -4.20 3.39 9.69
N ILE A 64 -4.06 3.76 8.45
CA ILE A 64 -4.30 5.09 7.91
C ILE A 64 -5.31 4.98 6.76
N GLN A 65 -5.95 6.07 6.43
CA GLN A 65 -6.66 6.27 5.17
C GLN A 65 -5.90 7.32 4.33
N ASP A 66 -6.21 7.41 3.06
CA ASP A 66 -5.48 8.22 2.11
C ASP A 66 -5.64 9.74 2.29
N GLU A 67 -6.81 10.21 2.72
CA GLU A 67 -7.11 11.65 2.78
C GLU A 67 -6.71 12.33 4.10
N ASN A 68 -6.97 11.70 5.24
CA ASN A 68 -6.86 12.36 6.53
C ASN A 68 -5.60 11.97 7.30
N GLY A 69 -4.90 12.94 7.88
CA GLY A 69 -3.74 12.71 8.74
C GLY A 69 -4.13 12.12 10.10
N ILE A 70 -4.89 11.03 10.11
CA ILE A 70 -5.40 10.35 11.30
C ILE A 70 -4.81 8.94 11.36
N LEU A 71 -4.28 8.57 12.52
CA LEU A 71 -3.89 7.21 12.84
C LEU A 71 -5.02 6.53 13.59
N PHE A 72 -5.45 5.37 13.12
CA PHE A 72 -6.48 4.55 13.73
C PHE A 72 -5.86 3.29 14.34
N ILE A 73 -6.26 2.95 15.54
CA ILE A 73 -5.94 1.67 16.20
C ILE A 73 -7.20 0.84 16.21
N TYR A 74 -7.20 -0.25 15.48
CA TYR A 74 -8.36 -1.10 15.26
C TYR A 74 -8.21 -2.45 15.95
N ASP A 75 -9.21 -2.81 16.73
CA ASP A 75 -9.35 -4.09 17.39
C ASP A 75 -10.21 -5.00 16.50
N PHE A 76 -9.59 -5.97 15.83
CA PHE A 76 -10.30 -6.83 14.90
C PHE A 76 -11.01 -8.01 15.57
N GLU A 77 -10.71 -8.34 16.82
CA GLU A 77 -11.51 -9.30 17.60
C GLU A 77 -12.86 -8.72 18.00
N ASN A 78 -12.88 -7.44 18.39
CA ASN A 78 -14.09 -6.74 18.79
C ASN A 78 -14.70 -5.90 17.66
N ASN A 79 -14.10 -5.91 16.47
CA ASN A 79 -14.54 -5.21 15.25
C ASN A 79 -14.82 -3.72 15.50
N LYS A 80 -13.89 -3.00 16.13
CA LYS A 80 -14.06 -1.58 16.47
C LYS A 80 -12.75 -0.78 16.48
N ILE A 81 -12.89 0.52 16.22
CA ILE A 81 -11.80 1.48 16.47
C ILE A 81 -11.62 1.61 17.99
N LYS A 82 -10.45 1.20 18.49
CA LYS A 82 -10.08 1.26 19.92
C LYS A 82 -9.58 2.64 20.30
N ASN A 83 -8.87 3.29 19.39
CA ASN A 83 -8.34 4.63 19.57
C ASN A 83 -8.05 5.28 18.21
N GLN A 84 -8.04 6.60 18.14
CA GLN A 84 -7.60 7.37 16.98
C GLN A 84 -7.04 8.72 17.42
N PHE A 85 -6.15 9.28 16.62
CA PHE A 85 -5.66 10.64 16.83
C PHE A 85 -5.13 11.24 15.52
N THR A 86 -5.26 12.55 15.39
CA THR A 86 -4.69 13.30 14.28
C THR A 86 -3.19 13.49 14.50
N PHE A 87 -2.39 13.11 13.51
CA PHE A 87 -0.93 13.31 13.52
C PHE A 87 -0.49 14.44 12.58
N HIS A 88 -1.31 14.77 11.58
CA HIS A 88 -1.05 15.87 10.64
C HIS A 88 -2.34 16.35 9.99
N LEU A 89 -2.24 17.37 9.13
CA LEU A 89 -3.33 17.87 8.28
C LEU A 89 -3.69 16.85 7.20
N ASP A 90 -4.78 17.11 6.46
CA ASP A 90 -5.18 16.31 5.30
C ASP A 90 -4.05 16.23 4.26
N GLY A 91 -3.96 15.11 3.57
CA GLY A 91 -2.89 14.79 2.62
C GLY A 91 -3.19 13.49 1.90
N ASP A 92 -2.25 13.00 1.11
CA ASP A 92 -2.33 11.77 0.33
C ASP A 92 -1.41 10.71 0.98
N TYR A 93 -1.92 10.02 2.01
CA TYR A 93 -1.16 9.08 2.84
C TYR A 93 -1.27 7.67 2.30
N GLU A 94 -0.13 7.04 1.97
CA GLU A 94 -0.09 5.83 1.13
C GLU A 94 0.58 4.61 1.77
N GLY A 95 1.38 4.83 2.79
CA GLY A 95 2.11 3.73 3.40
C GLY A 95 2.28 3.88 4.89
N ILE A 96 2.25 2.75 5.60
CA ILE A 96 2.47 2.70 7.05
C ILE A 96 3.33 1.49 7.41
N THR A 97 4.25 1.67 8.33
CA THR A 97 4.99 0.54 8.91
C THR A 97 5.30 0.80 10.38
N LYS A 98 5.50 -0.29 11.13
CA LYS A 98 5.83 -0.25 12.55
C LYS A 98 7.27 -0.69 12.77
N VAL A 99 8.01 0.10 13.54
CA VAL A 99 9.35 -0.22 14.02
C VAL A 99 9.33 -0.04 15.54
N ASP A 100 9.41 -1.13 16.26
CA ASP A 100 9.31 -1.16 17.72
C ASP A 100 8.08 -0.41 18.26
N ASN A 101 8.27 0.69 18.98
CA ASN A 101 7.20 1.54 19.53
C ASN A 101 6.95 2.81 18.69
N THR A 102 7.35 2.79 17.43
CA THR A 102 7.24 3.92 16.50
C THR A 102 6.46 3.49 15.26
N ILE A 103 5.57 4.34 14.80
CA ILE A 103 4.89 4.21 13.51
C ILE A 103 5.51 5.19 12.53
N PHE A 104 5.79 4.71 11.32
CA PHE A 104 6.17 5.54 10.19
C PHE A 104 5.02 5.57 9.19
N VAL A 105 4.69 6.77 8.73
CA VAL A 105 3.64 7.01 7.71
C VAL A 105 4.27 7.74 6.53
N LEU A 106 4.04 7.23 5.34
CA LEU A 106 4.49 7.82 4.09
C LEU A 106 3.34 8.59 3.43
N ARG A 107 3.62 9.83 3.02
CA ARG A 107 2.76 10.60 2.14
C ARG A 107 3.28 10.49 0.70
N SER A 108 2.38 10.52 -0.29
CA SER A 108 2.71 10.29 -1.71
C SER A 108 3.79 11.20 -2.28
N ASP A 109 3.91 12.43 -1.77
CA ASP A 109 4.94 13.41 -2.14
C ASP A 109 6.33 13.14 -1.52
N GLY A 110 6.48 12.03 -0.78
CA GLY A 110 7.74 11.61 -0.17
C GLY A 110 8.01 12.21 1.20
N ILE A 111 7.04 12.84 1.85
CA ILE A 111 7.16 13.20 3.26
C ILE A 111 6.93 11.96 4.11
N LEU A 112 7.86 11.70 5.02
CA LEU A 112 7.80 10.62 5.98
C LEU A 112 7.53 11.17 7.37
N PHE A 113 6.49 10.67 8.04
CA PHE A 113 6.16 11.00 9.43
C PHE A 113 6.65 9.89 10.35
N GLU A 114 7.30 10.26 11.44
CA GLU A 114 7.70 9.39 12.54
C GLU A 114 6.86 9.71 13.76
N ILE A 115 6.09 8.75 14.23
CA ILE A 115 5.20 8.88 15.37
C ILE A 115 5.71 7.98 16.49
N ALA A 116 6.58 8.52 17.32
CA ALA A 116 7.18 7.82 18.43
C ALA A 116 6.20 7.72 19.61
N ASN A 117 6.24 6.58 20.34
CA ASN A 117 5.34 6.30 21.47
C ASN A 117 3.86 6.45 21.12
N TYR A 118 3.47 5.99 19.93
CA TYR A 118 2.14 6.23 19.33
C TYR A 118 0.96 5.78 20.21
N LEU A 119 1.15 4.84 21.13
CA LEU A 119 0.11 4.39 22.07
C LEU A 119 -0.09 5.32 23.28
N ASN A 120 0.86 6.22 23.54
CA ASN A 120 0.88 7.06 24.73
C ASN A 120 0.35 8.48 24.44
N SER A 121 -0.11 9.17 25.46
CA SER A 121 -0.49 10.60 25.40
C SER A 121 0.69 11.52 25.08
N GLU A 122 1.92 11.12 25.47
CA GLU A 122 3.18 11.85 25.25
C GLU A 122 3.86 11.47 23.94
N ARG A 123 3.08 11.08 22.91
CA ARG A 123 3.62 10.77 21.59
C ARG A 123 4.34 11.97 21.00
N LYS A 124 5.41 11.69 20.26
CA LYS A 124 6.17 12.73 19.52
C LYS A 124 6.03 12.47 18.03
N ILE A 125 5.80 13.53 17.28
CA ILE A 125 5.62 13.47 15.84
C ILE A 125 6.72 14.29 15.18
N PHE A 126 7.49 13.66 14.29
CA PHE A 126 8.50 14.29 13.45
C PHE A 126 8.14 14.09 11.99
N SER A 127 8.60 14.98 11.12
CA SER A 127 8.44 14.84 9.68
C SER A 127 9.77 15.05 8.97
N TYR A 128 9.99 14.23 7.93
CA TYR A 128 11.22 14.26 7.13
C TYR A 128 10.86 14.39 5.67
N GLN A 129 11.47 15.37 5.01
CA GLN A 129 11.45 15.47 3.55
C GLN A 129 12.49 14.49 3.01
N THR A 130 12.06 13.36 2.45
CA THR A 130 13.00 12.30 2.01
C THR A 130 13.85 12.72 0.81
N GLY A 131 13.37 13.65 -0.01
CA GLY A 131 14.08 14.06 -1.23
C GLY A 131 13.94 13.06 -2.39
N ILE A 132 13.03 12.09 -2.29
CA ILE A 132 12.73 11.17 -3.38
C ILE A 132 12.22 11.97 -4.59
N PRO A 133 12.77 11.76 -5.80
CA PRO A 133 12.37 12.53 -6.98
C PRO A 133 11.00 12.15 -7.55
N SER A 134 10.41 11.04 -7.13
CA SER A 134 9.07 10.61 -7.52
C SER A 134 7.99 11.34 -6.71
N ASN A 135 6.90 11.71 -7.37
CA ASN A 135 5.75 12.37 -6.73
C ASN A 135 4.59 11.38 -6.42
N ASN A 136 4.83 10.10 -6.52
CA ASN A 136 3.82 9.08 -6.21
C ASN A 136 4.52 7.89 -5.56
N ASN A 137 4.66 7.97 -4.25
CA ASN A 137 5.33 6.98 -3.41
C ASN A 137 4.26 6.27 -2.59
N GLU A 138 4.12 4.95 -2.74
CA GLU A 138 2.98 4.21 -2.18
C GLU A 138 3.38 3.09 -1.23
N GLY A 139 4.50 2.42 -1.49
CA GLY A 139 4.93 1.31 -0.64
C GLY A 139 5.84 1.75 0.49
N LEU A 140 5.59 1.26 1.70
CA LEU A 140 6.47 1.47 2.85
C LEU A 140 6.62 0.18 3.64
N CYS A 141 7.85 -0.25 3.90
CA CYS A 141 8.12 -1.36 4.80
C CYS A 141 9.44 -1.16 5.56
N TYR A 142 9.58 -1.89 6.68
CA TYR A 142 10.81 -1.89 7.48
C TYR A 142 11.74 -3.01 7.07
N ASP A 143 12.95 -2.66 6.63
CA ASP A 143 14.07 -3.56 6.42
C ASP A 143 14.88 -3.67 7.73
N LYS A 144 14.54 -4.67 8.52
CA LYS A 144 15.16 -4.90 9.83
C LYS A 144 16.66 -5.21 9.74
N TYR A 145 17.11 -5.84 8.65
CA TYR A 145 18.52 -6.25 8.51
C TYR A 145 19.46 -5.06 8.35
N HIS A 146 18.98 -4.00 7.69
CA HIS A 146 19.76 -2.80 7.42
C HIS A 146 19.30 -1.60 8.25
N ASN A 147 18.36 -1.78 9.17
CA ASN A 147 17.76 -0.72 10.00
C ASN A 147 17.32 0.50 9.19
N ARG A 148 16.58 0.25 8.13
CA ARG A 148 16.09 1.28 7.20
C ARG A 148 14.64 1.03 6.80
N LEU A 149 13.99 2.04 6.26
CA LEU A 149 12.72 1.88 5.58
C LEU A 149 12.98 1.70 4.08
N LEU A 150 12.16 0.86 3.44
CA LEU A 150 12.09 0.76 1.99
C LEU A 150 10.84 1.49 1.51
N ILE A 151 11.03 2.41 0.57
CA ILE A 151 9.98 3.25 0.00
C ILE A 151 9.87 2.93 -1.49
N ALA A 152 8.72 2.38 -1.90
CA ALA A 152 8.46 2.00 -3.29
C ALA A 152 7.70 3.09 -4.04
N CYS A 153 8.24 3.51 -5.18
CA CYS A 153 7.65 4.53 -6.02
C CYS A 153 6.73 3.91 -7.08
N LYS A 154 5.47 4.33 -7.14
CA LYS A 154 4.57 4.05 -8.27
C LYS A 154 4.81 5.01 -9.42
N GLY A 155 5.15 6.26 -9.12
CA GLY A 155 5.48 7.28 -10.11
C GLY A 155 6.77 7.00 -10.86
N LYS A 156 6.96 7.68 -11.98
CA LYS A 156 8.21 7.67 -12.73
C LYS A 156 9.27 8.49 -11.99
N ILE A 157 10.50 8.01 -12.02
CA ILE A 157 11.66 8.68 -11.39
C ILE A 157 12.31 9.74 -12.28
N GLY A 158 11.83 9.91 -13.52
CA GLY A 158 12.36 10.89 -14.47
C GLY A 158 11.50 11.02 -15.73
N LYS A 159 11.87 11.99 -16.58
CA LYS A 159 11.24 12.23 -17.88
C LYS A 159 12.12 11.61 -18.96
N GLY A 160 11.52 10.82 -19.85
CA GLY A 160 12.21 10.22 -20.98
C GLY A 160 11.83 8.75 -21.19
N PRO A 161 12.14 8.19 -22.38
CA PRO A 161 11.83 6.80 -22.71
C PRO A 161 12.60 5.79 -21.82
N GLU A 162 13.77 6.16 -21.33
CA GLU A 162 14.62 5.33 -20.45
C GLU A 162 13.97 5.08 -19.09
N PHE A 163 13.04 5.93 -18.64
CA PHE A 163 12.29 5.77 -17.40
C PHE A 163 10.93 5.10 -17.58
N LYS A 164 10.57 4.77 -18.83
CA LYS A 164 9.34 4.06 -19.13
C LYS A 164 9.40 2.67 -18.49
N ASP A 165 8.34 2.30 -17.81
CA ASP A 165 8.17 0.98 -17.16
C ASP A 165 9.21 0.65 -16.07
N ARG A 166 9.96 1.65 -15.60
CA ARG A 166 10.85 1.52 -14.46
C ARG A 166 10.21 2.06 -13.19
N ARG A 167 10.42 1.34 -12.10
CA ARG A 167 10.08 1.74 -10.74
C ARG A 167 11.32 1.57 -9.88
N VAL A 168 11.39 2.33 -8.79
CA VAL A 168 12.54 2.30 -7.87
C VAL A 168 12.04 2.12 -6.46
N ILE A 169 12.81 1.39 -5.69
CA ILE A 169 12.69 1.30 -4.24
C ILE A 169 13.87 2.08 -3.66
N TYR A 170 13.59 3.00 -2.75
CA TYR A 170 14.60 3.77 -2.03
C TYR A 170 14.72 3.27 -0.60
N GLY A 171 15.95 3.23 -0.09
CA GLY A 171 16.21 3.02 1.33
C GLY A 171 16.24 4.36 2.06
N PHE A 172 15.64 4.43 3.24
CA PHE A 172 15.72 5.56 4.15
C PHE A 172 16.31 5.10 5.48
N ASP A 173 17.50 5.56 5.80
CA ASP A 173 18.23 5.17 7.02
C ASP A 173 17.55 5.74 8.26
N LEU A 174 17.34 4.89 9.27
CA LEU A 174 16.64 5.28 10.50
C LEU A 174 17.54 5.98 11.52
N VAL A 175 18.85 5.93 11.36
CA VAL A 175 19.82 6.65 12.22
C VAL A 175 20.06 8.04 11.68
N ASP A 176 20.49 8.13 10.41
CA ASP A 176 20.86 9.37 9.78
C ASP A 176 19.66 10.18 9.27
N LYS A 177 18.49 9.56 9.18
CA LYS A 177 17.25 10.16 8.66
C LYS A 177 17.38 10.70 7.24
N THR A 178 18.11 9.99 6.40
CA THR A 178 18.37 10.33 5.00
C THR A 178 18.20 9.14 4.08
N LEU A 179 18.08 9.39 2.76
CA LEU A 179 18.10 8.31 1.78
C LEU A 179 19.46 7.61 1.77
N THR A 180 19.44 6.28 1.68
CA THR A 180 20.65 5.49 1.47
C THR A 180 21.17 5.69 0.05
N LYS A 181 22.48 5.51 -0.15
CA LYS A 181 23.10 5.63 -1.48
C LYS A 181 22.72 4.48 -2.41
N GLU A 182 22.34 3.34 -1.83
CA GLU A 182 21.89 2.13 -2.52
C GLU A 182 20.54 1.70 -1.95
N PRO A 183 19.64 1.15 -2.78
CA PRO A 183 18.35 0.63 -2.34
C PRO A 183 18.47 -0.56 -1.43
#